data_673a19216a940af7ccaf02e2909dac78
#
_entry.id   673a19216a940af7ccaf02e2909dac78
#
_cell.length_a   1.000
_cell.length_b   1.000
_cell.length_c   1.000
_cell.angle_alpha   90.00
_cell.angle_beta   90.00
_cell.angle_gamma   90.00
#
_symmetry.space_group_name_H-M   'P 1'
#
loop_
_entity.id
_entity.type
_entity.pdbx_description
1 polymer ?
#
loop_
_entity_poly.entity_id
_entity_poly.type
_entity_poly.pdbx_seq_one_letter_code
_entity_poly.pdbx_strand_id
1 'polypeptide(L)'
;EIDEAKREMVEDSFAQEYLADFRKLQGLVYKEFDRDRHVFTDCHIENFVQTMLGLDWGFTNPTCILYIKRDYDNNYWVFSEWYKTQQTTSNIVSMAASYGAHLIYPDPEAPEKNKELIDARLNVQDVIKGKDSITKGIDRVRELFKQNRLKIHVSCQNLITELETYRYPDKKPEHNTQENPIKENDHACDALRYPIM
;
A
#
# COMPACT_ATOMS: atom_id res chain seq x y z
N GLU A 1 -5.88 7.46 -29.76
CA GLU A 1 -6.70 6.52 -28.91
C GLU A 1 -8.00 7.18 -28.43
N ILE A 2 -7.95 8.26 -27.62
CA ILE A 2 -9.18 8.94 -27.11
C ILE A 2 -10.03 9.51 -28.24
N ASP A 3 -9.41 10.12 -29.26
CA ASP A 3 -10.10 10.66 -30.41
C ASP A 3 -10.61 9.58 -31.37
N GLU A 4 -9.99 8.41 -31.36
CA GLU A 4 -10.39 7.25 -32.12
C GLU A 4 -11.61 6.56 -31.48
N ALA A 5 -11.55 6.34 -30.15
CA ALA A 5 -12.69 5.84 -29.37
C ALA A 5 -13.92 6.77 -29.48
N LYS A 6 -13.69 8.08 -29.54
CA LYS A 6 -14.75 9.08 -29.71
C LYS A 6 -15.45 9.04 -31.06
N ARG A 7 -14.77 8.51 -32.11
CA ARG A 7 -15.34 8.34 -33.46
C ARG A 7 -16.14 7.03 -33.59
N GLU A 8 -15.85 6.04 -32.77
CA GLU A 8 -16.47 4.72 -32.85
C GLU A 8 -17.66 4.53 -31.89
N MET A 9 -17.77 5.41 -30.86
CA MET A 9 -18.84 5.34 -29.85
C MET A 9 -19.87 6.46 -30.08
N VAL A 10 -21.13 6.15 -29.79
CA VAL A 10 -22.17 7.19 -29.72
C VAL A 10 -21.79 8.17 -28.60
N GLU A 11 -21.93 9.46 -28.84
CA GLU A 11 -21.46 10.56 -27.98
C GLU A 11 -21.88 10.40 -26.50
N ASP A 12 -23.08 9.91 -26.25
CA ASP A 12 -23.60 9.63 -24.91
C ASP A 12 -22.89 8.44 -24.23
N SER A 13 -22.53 7.41 -24.97
CA SER A 13 -21.81 6.23 -24.45
C SER A 13 -20.37 6.57 -24.11
N PHE A 14 -19.70 7.40 -24.94
CA PHE A 14 -18.37 7.93 -24.65
C PHE A 14 -18.40 8.79 -23.37
N ALA A 15 -19.36 9.69 -23.25
CA ALA A 15 -19.52 10.53 -22.08
C ALA A 15 -19.81 9.71 -20.81
N GLN A 16 -20.62 8.66 -20.89
CA GLN A 16 -20.91 7.78 -19.78
C GLN A 16 -19.71 6.93 -19.34
N GLU A 17 -18.98 6.37 -20.27
CA GLU A 17 -17.86 5.46 -19.96
C GLU A 17 -16.61 6.23 -19.50
N TYR A 18 -16.14 7.19 -20.31
CA TYR A 18 -14.90 7.92 -20.00
C TYR A 18 -15.05 8.97 -18.89
N LEU A 19 -16.19 9.65 -18.81
CA LEU A 19 -16.43 10.59 -17.71
C LEU A 19 -16.75 9.88 -16.39
N ALA A 20 -17.37 8.69 -16.44
CA ALA A 20 -17.57 7.86 -15.26
C ALA A 20 -16.23 7.33 -14.71
N ASP A 21 -15.33 6.86 -15.58
CA ASP A 21 -13.99 6.44 -15.18
C ASP A 21 -13.15 7.61 -14.66
N PHE A 22 -13.21 8.76 -15.29
CA PHE A 22 -12.57 9.98 -14.79
C PHE A 22 -13.11 10.40 -13.41
N ARG A 23 -14.42 10.29 -13.19
CA ARG A 23 -15.04 10.57 -11.86
C ARG A 23 -14.67 9.51 -10.81
N LYS A 24 -14.52 8.24 -11.18
CA LYS A 24 -14.04 7.19 -10.28
C LYS A 24 -12.62 7.44 -9.81
N LEU A 25 -11.75 7.95 -10.68
CA LEU A 25 -10.37 8.32 -10.34
C LEU A 25 -10.28 9.57 -9.46
N GLN A 26 -11.32 10.44 -9.49
CA GLN A 26 -11.38 11.57 -8.58
C GLN A 26 -11.62 11.09 -7.15
N GLY A 27 -10.69 11.44 -6.27
CA GLY A 27 -10.73 11.06 -4.87
C GLY A 27 -9.92 9.82 -4.51
N LEU A 28 -9.42 9.02 -5.48
CA LEU A 28 -8.50 7.93 -5.16
C LEU A 28 -7.17 8.47 -4.61
N VAL A 29 -6.67 7.80 -3.55
CA VAL A 29 -5.38 8.14 -2.94
C VAL A 29 -4.24 7.75 -3.87
N TYR A 30 -4.28 6.55 -4.44
CA TYR A 30 -3.23 5.98 -5.31
C TYR A 30 -3.67 5.91 -6.77
N LYS A 31 -4.08 7.03 -7.34
CA LYS A 31 -4.52 7.13 -8.74
C LYS A 31 -3.45 6.76 -9.78
N GLU A 32 -2.18 6.71 -9.38
CA GLU A 32 -1.05 6.29 -10.20
C GLU A 32 -0.88 4.76 -10.23
N PHE A 33 -1.60 4.03 -9.37
CA PHE A 33 -1.61 2.57 -9.42
C PHE A 33 -2.39 2.11 -10.65
N ASP A 34 -1.78 1.18 -11.37
CA ASP A 34 -2.32 0.56 -12.58
C ASP A 34 -2.01 -0.93 -12.51
N ARG A 35 -3.04 -1.76 -12.53
CA ARG A 35 -2.90 -3.21 -12.36
C ARG A 35 -2.03 -3.83 -13.43
N ASP A 36 -2.20 -3.44 -14.70
CA ASP A 36 -1.47 -4.03 -15.83
C ASP A 36 0.03 -3.67 -15.79
N ARG A 37 0.38 -2.54 -15.18
CA ARG A 37 1.76 -2.06 -15.07
C ARG A 37 2.45 -2.49 -13.80
N HIS A 38 1.72 -2.58 -12.70
CA HIS A 38 2.32 -2.70 -11.36
C HIS A 38 2.10 -4.07 -10.71
N VAL A 39 1.21 -4.91 -11.26
CA VAL A 39 1.03 -6.27 -10.73
C VAL A 39 1.85 -7.25 -11.57
N PHE A 40 2.54 -8.16 -10.89
CA PHE A 40 3.34 -9.21 -11.53
C PHE A 40 2.95 -10.59 -11.03
N THR A 41 3.17 -11.61 -11.87
CA THR A 41 3.02 -13.03 -11.53
C THR A 41 4.37 -13.69 -11.30
N ASP A 42 5.34 -13.38 -12.18
CA ASP A 42 6.68 -13.96 -12.18
C ASP A 42 7.73 -12.88 -12.02
N CYS A 43 8.71 -13.11 -11.17
CA CYS A 43 9.82 -12.20 -10.94
C CYS A 43 11.14 -12.90 -11.33
N HIS A 44 11.83 -12.33 -12.31
CA HIS A 44 13.12 -12.85 -12.81
C HIS A 44 14.33 -12.22 -12.12
N ILE A 45 14.11 -11.42 -11.06
CA ILE A 45 15.21 -10.80 -10.31
C ILE A 45 15.72 -11.81 -9.28
N GLU A 46 16.97 -12.21 -9.42
CA GLU A 46 17.60 -13.20 -8.54
C GLU A 46 18.18 -12.57 -7.27
N ASN A 47 18.63 -11.31 -7.35
CA ASN A 47 19.36 -10.65 -6.28
C ASN A 47 18.64 -9.41 -5.76
N PHE A 48 18.39 -9.41 -4.46
CA PHE A 48 17.83 -8.29 -3.73
C PHE A 48 18.82 -7.81 -2.67
N VAL A 49 18.94 -6.50 -2.50
CA VAL A 49 19.84 -5.90 -1.50
C VAL A 49 19.22 -5.91 -0.10
N GLN A 50 17.89 -5.96 -0.01
CA GLN A 50 17.19 -5.86 1.27
C GLN A 50 15.84 -6.58 1.23
N THR A 51 15.49 -7.21 2.35
CA THR A 51 14.16 -7.72 2.60
C THR A 51 13.57 -7.01 3.82
N MET A 52 12.30 -6.65 3.76
CA MET A 52 11.64 -5.91 4.83
C MET A 52 10.19 -6.33 5.01
N LEU A 53 9.67 -6.13 6.20
CA LEU A 53 8.25 -6.26 6.49
C LEU A 53 7.69 -4.87 6.79
N GLY A 54 6.53 -4.57 6.20
CA GLY A 54 5.63 -3.56 6.71
C GLY A 54 4.54 -4.24 7.53
N LEU A 55 4.24 -3.73 8.70
CA LEU A 55 3.29 -4.34 9.63
C LEU A 55 2.30 -3.30 10.16
N ASP A 56 1.03 -3.49 9.84
CA ASP A 56 -0.08 -2.76 10.46
C ASP A 56 -0.81 -3.67 11.45
N TRP A 57 -0.93 -3.21 12.72
CA TRP A 57 -1.53 -3.98 13.79
C TRP A 57 -3.04 -3.85 13.82
N GLY A 58 -3.74 -4.96 13.79
CA GLY A 58 -5.18 -5.02 13.99
C GLY A 58 -5.57 -6.19 14.91
N PHE A 59 -6.81 -6.20 15.38
CA PHE A 59 -7.44 -7.33 16.05
C PHE A 59 -8.87 -7.52 15.51
N THR A 60 -9.76 -6.59 15.79
CA THR A 60 -11.09 -6.55 15.15
C THR A 60 -10.96 -6.21 13.68
N ASN A 61 -10.16 -5.19 13.36
CA ASN A 61 -9.66 -4.93 12.02
C ASN A 61 -8.53 -5.91 11.69
N PRO A 62 -8.26 -6.15 10.42
CA PRO A 62 -7.17 -7.03 10.03
C PRO A 62 -5.79 -6.51 10.48
N THR A 63 -4.93 -7.42 10.93
CA THR A 63 -3.49 -7.19 10.91
C THR A 63 -3.00 -7.47 9.51
N CYS A 64 -2.18 -6.59 8.97
CA CYS A 64 -1.51 -6.77 7.68
C CYS A 64 0.00 -6.86 7.85
N ILE A 65 0.61 -7.90 7.29
CA ILE A 65 2.07 -8.02 7.11
C ILE A 65 2.33 -8.11 5.62
N LEU A 66 3.15 -7.19 5.10
CA LEU A 66 3.64 -7.23 3.72
C LEU A 66 5.12 -7.62 3.69
N TYR A 67 5.46 -8.64 2.90
CA TYR A 67 6.84 -9.01 2.65
C TYR A 67 7.33 -8.32 1.39
N ILE A 68 8.30 -7.42 1.56
CA ILE A 68 8.80 -6.53 0.53
C ILE A 68 10.30 -6.78 0.33
N LYS A 69 10.73 -6.79 -0.92
CA LYS A 69 12.15 -6.83 -1.29
C LYS A 69 12.52 -5.58 -2.07
N ARG A 70 13.76 -5.13 -1.90
CA ARG A 70 14.33 -4.02 -2.67
C ARG A 70 15.50 -4.56 -3.49
N ASP A 71 15.51 -4.25 -4.79
CA ASP A 71 16.60 -4.60 -5.68
C ASP A 71 17.72 -3.53 -5.72
N TYR A 72 18.77 -3.79 -6.50
CA TYR A 72 19.92 -2.88 -6.63
C TYR A 72 19.58 -1.55 -7.31
N ASP A 73 18.54 -1.51 -8.12
CA ASP A 73 18.04 -0.29 -8.79
C ASP A 73 17.06 0.49 -7.91
N ASN A 74 16.90 0.07 -6.64
CA ASN A 74 15.96 0.60 -5.67
C ASN A 74 14.48 0.47 -6.11
N ASN A 75 14.14 -0.54 -6.89
CA ASN A 75 12.74 -0.90 -7.08
C ASN A 75 12.28 -1.74 -5.90
N TYR A 76 11.00 -1.59 -5.55
CA TYR A 76 10.35 -2.31 -4.47
C TYR A 76 9.40 -3.36 -5.04
N TRP A 77 9.44 -4.54 -4.45
CA TRP A 77 8.69 -5.72 -4.88
C TRP A 77 7.95 -6.31 -3.69
N VAL A 78 6.62 -6.18 -3.65
CA VAL A 78 5.78 -6.81 -2.63
C VAL A 78 5.48 -8.23 -3.08
N PHE A 79 6.03 -9.23 -2.39
CA PHE A 79 5.94 -10.64 -2.79
C PHE A 79 4.77 -11.38 -2.17
N SER A 80 4.39 -11.00 -0.96
CA SER A 80 3.27 -11.65 -0.27
C SER A 80 2.65 -10.74 0.78
N GLU A 81 1.41 -11.05 1.09
CA GLU A 81 0.67 -10.44 2.19
C GLU A 81 0.17 -11.53 3.15
N TRP A 82 0.13 -11.18 4.43
CA TRP A 82 -0.63 -11.90 5.43
C TRP A 82 -1.64 -10.93 6.04
N TYR A 83 -2.92 -11.22 5.83
CA TYR A 83 -4.00 -10.29 6.13
C TYR A 83 -5.08 -11.03 6.92
N LYS A 84 -5.14 -10.84 8.25
CA LYS A 84 -6.02 -11.62 9.12
C LYS A 84 -6.50 -10.84 10.34
N THR A 85 -7.75 -11.11 10.73
CA THR A 85 -8.38 -10.60 11.98
C THR A 85 -8.17 -11.58 13.13
N GLN A 86 -8.43 -11.12 14.35
CA GLN A 86 -8.50 -11.93 15.58
C GLN A 86 -7.23 -12.74 15.87
N GLN A 87 -6.08 -12.18 15.53
CA GLN A 87 -4.78 -12.79 15.82
C GLN A 87 -4.20 -12.26 17.13
N THR A 88 -3.62 -13.16 17.92
CA THR A 88 -2.87 -12.73 19.11
C THR A 88 -1.55 -12.09 18.70
N THR A 89 -1.01 -11.19 19.54
CA THR A 89 0.29 -10.57 19.29
C THR A 89 1.38 -11.62 19.10
N SER A 90 1.37 -12.71 19.90
CA SER A 90 2.31 -13.82 19.77
C SER A 90 2.25 -14.51 18.40
N ASN A 91 1.04 -14.73 17.85
CA ASN A 91 0.88 -15.31 16.51
C ASN A 91 1.43 -14.37 15.43
N ILE A 92 1.18 -13.06 15.57
CA ILE A 92 1.68 -12.06 14.64
C ILE A 92 3.22 -12.00 14.68
N VAL A 93 3.82 -11.98 15.88
CA VAL A 93 5.27 -12.00 16.08
C VAL A 93 5.88 -13.27 15.47
N SER A 94 5.26 -14.43 15.70
CA SER A 94 5.72 -15.71 15.13
C SER A 94 5.64 -15.69 13.59
N MET A 95 4.57 -15.13 13.02
CA MET A 95 4.42 -14.96 11.58
C MET A 95 5.47 -14.00 11.02
N ALA A 96 5.70 -12.86 11.65
CA ALA A 96 6.72 -11.90 11.24
C ALA A 96 8.12 -12.55 11.25
N ALA A 97 8.43 -13.33 12.30
CA ALA A 97 9.68 -14.06 12.39
C ALA A 97 9.87 -15.10 11.27
N SER A 98 8.79 -15.76 10.85
CA SER A 98 8.83 -16.80 9.81
C SER A 98 9.26 -16.30 8.43
N TYR A 99 9.10 -15.01 8.15
CA TYR A 99 9.56 -14.40 6.90
C TYR A 99 11.08 -14.26 6.80
N GLY A 100 11.80 -14.22 7.91
CA GLY A 100 13.24 -14.02 7.92
C GLY A 100 13.69 -12.71 7.28
N ALA A 101 12.88 -11.67 7.35
CA ALA A 101 13.21 -10.36 6.78
C ALA A 101 14.34 -9.67 7.56
N HIS A 102 15.16 -8.88 6.84
CA HIS A 102 16.26 -8.12 7.46
C HIS A 102 15.76 -7.00 8.37
N LEU A 103 14.67 -6.34 8.00
CA LEU A 103 14.12 -5.18 8.70
C LEU A 103 12.60 -5.33 8.85
N ILE A 104 12.06 -4.81 9.95
CA ILE A 104 10.62 -4.77 10.21
C ILE A 104 10.22 -3.34 10.55
N TYR A 105 9.23 -2.83 9.84
CA TYR A 105 8.65 -1.50 10.00
C TYR A 105 7.20 -1.63 10.50
N PRO A 106 6.98 -1.70 11.81
CA PRO A 106 5.63 -1.81 12.35
C PRO A 106 4.97 -0.44 12.52
N ASP A 107 3.64 -0.44 12.66
CA ASP A 107 2.88 0.74 13.03
C ASP A 107 3.45 1.38 14.31
N PRO A 108 3.85 2.65 14.26
CA PRO A 108 4.40 3.36 15.41
C PRO A 108 3.37 3.67 16.50
N GLU A 109 2.08 3.47 16.25
CA GLU A 109 1.00 3.73 17.22
C GLU A 109 0.79 2.58 18.22
N ALA A 110 1.48 1.45 18.06
CA ALA A 110 1.39 0.28 18.92
C ALA A 110 2.71 -0.07 19.62
N PRO A 111 3.29 0.83 20.44
CA PRO A 111 4.63 0.66 21.01
C PRO A 111 4.76 -0.59 21.90
N GLU A 112 3.71 -1.00 22.62
CA GLU A 112 3.73 -2.21 23.44
C GLU A 112 3.87 -3.48 22.57
N LYS A 113 3.16 -3.54 21.44
CA LYS A 113 3.26 -4.66 20.50
C LYS A 113 4.60 -4.66 19.76
N ASN A 114 5.11 -3.45 19.44
CA ASN A 114 6.43 -3.30 18.83
C ASN A 114 7.53 -3.80 19.77
N LYS A 115 7.35 -3.63 21.08
CA LYS A 115 8.25 -4.18 22.08
C LYS A 115 8.32 -5.71 22.03
N GLU A 116 7.21 -6.41 21.79
CA GLU A 116 7.21 -7.88 21.66
C GLU A 116 8.02 -8.36 20.44
N LEU A 117 8.01 -7.61 19.32
CA LEU A 117 8.89 -7.90 18.17
C LEU A 117 10.37 -7.77 18.55
N ILE A 118 10.72 -6.72 19.30
CA ILE A 118 12.10 -6.48 19.78
C ILE A 118 12.53 -7.58 20.73
N ASP A 119 11.66 -7.96 21.68
CA ASP A 119 11.93 -9.03 22.65
C ASP A 119 12.11 -10.39 21.97
N ALA A 120 11.45 -10.61 20.84
CA ALA A 120 11.66 -11.74 19.94
C ALA A 120 12.94 -11.63 19.08
N ARG A 121 13.78 -10.60 19.31
CA ARG A 121 15.04 -10.33 18.61
C ARG A 121 14.88 -10.05 17.11
N LEU A 122 13.74 -9.55 16.71
CA LEU A 122 13.51 -9.09 15.36
C LEU A 122 14.08 -7.68 15.17
N ASN A 123 14.59 -7.39 14.00
CA ASN A 123 15.23 -6.12 13.70
C ASN A 123 14.17 -5.04 13.35
N VAL A 124 13.56 -4.48 14.38
CA VAL A 124 12.53 -3.46 14.28
C VAL A 124 13.15 -2.10 13.99
N GLN A 125 12.59 -1.39 13.04
CA GLN A 125 12.99 -0.06 12.65
C GLN A 125 11.94 0.96 13.07
N ASP A 126 12.40 2.16 13.43
CA ASP A 126 11.50 3.27 13.74
C ASP A 126 10.84 3.77 12.46
N VAL A 127 9.52 3.89 12.50
CA VAL A 127 8.75 4.54 11.46
C VAL A 127 8.60 6.02 11.82
N ILE A 128 8.96 6.90 10.88
CA ILE A 128 8.89 8.34 11.10
C ILE A 128 7.43 8.75 11.29
N LYS A 129 7.13 9.27 12.49
CA LYS A 129 5.83 9.82 12.84
C LYS A 129 5.96 11.33 13.04
N GLY A 130 5.03 12.09 12.50
CA GLY A 130 5.01 13.54 12.66
C GLY A 130 3.87 14.17 11.87
N LYS A 131 3.77 15.49 11.99
CA LYS A 131 2.84 16.24 11.17
C LYS A 131 3.10 15.93 9.69
N ASP A 132 2.06 15.60 8.96
CA ASP A 132 2.09 15.27 7.53
C ASP A 132 2.81 13.95 7.17
N SER A 133 3.14 13.08 8.13
CA SER A 133 3.80 11.80 7.82
C SER A 133 2.94 10.90 6.91
N ILE A 134 1.61 10.89 7.11
CA ILE A 134 0.68 10.16 6.25
C ILE A 134 0.76 10.67 4.82
N THR A 135 0.63 11.98 4.63
CA THR A 135 0.68 12.62 3.30
C THR A 135 2.02 12.35 2.61
N LYS A 136 3.14 12.54 3.32
CA LYS A 136 4.48 12.29 2.77
C LYS A 136 4.67 10.83 2.37
N GLY A 137 4.18 9.90 3.18
CA GLY A 137 4.25 8.48 2.87
C GLY A 137 3.39 8.11 1.66
N ILE A 138 2.18 8.65 1.56
CA ILE A 138 1.32 8.49 0.39
C ILE A 138 2.02 9.04 -0.86
N ASP A 139 2.56 10.25 -0.80
CA ASP A 139 3.23 10.87 -1.93
C ASP A 139 4.45 10.06 -2.39
N ARG A 140 5.18 9.47 -1.44
CA ARG A 140 6.32 8.60 -1.76
C ARG A 140 5.88 7.31 -2.48
N VAL A 141 4.82 6.67 -2.04
CA VAL A 141 4.25 5.48 -2.70
C VAL A 141 3.75 5.84 -4.11
N ARG A 142 3.05 6.96 -4.27
CA ARG A 142 2.57 7.48 -5.56
C ARG A 142 3.73 7.76 -6.53
N GLU A 143 4.80 8.36 -6.02
CA GLU A 143 6.01 8.61 -6.81
C GLU A 143 6.61 7.30 -7.36
N LEU A 144 6.71 6.25 -6.51
CA LEU A 144 7.21 4.96 -6.94
C LEU A 144 6.31 4.30 -8.00
N PHE A 145 4.99 4.39 -7.88
CA PHE A 145 4.09 3.92 -8.93
C PHE A 145 4.27 4.72 -10.21
N LYS A 146 4.30 6.06 -10.14
CA LYS A 146 4.52 6.91 -11.31
C LYS A 146 5.83 6.59 -12.04
N GLN A 147 6.89 6.28 -11.29
CA GLN A 147 8.20 5.88 -11.81
C GLN A 147 8.27 4.39 -12.22
N ASN A 148 7.20 3.62 -12.04
CA ASN A 148 7.15 2.17 -12.28
C ASN A 148 8.15 1.35 -11.44
N ARG A 149 8.47 1.84 -10.24
CA ARG A 149 9.46 1.29 -9.30
C ARG A 149 8.85 0.54 -8.11
N LEU A 150 7.54 0.38 -8.06
CA LEU A 150 6.83 -0.41 -7.07
C LEU A 150 5.99 -1.46 -7.79
N LYS A 151 6.23 -2.72 -7.46
CA LYS A 151 5.58 -3.88 -8.04
C LYS A 151 4.92 -4.72 -6.96
N ILE A 152 3.79 -5.31 -7.26
CA ILE A 152 2.97 -6.07 -6.31
C ILE A 152 2.67 -7.42 -6.92
N HIS A 153 2.98 -8.49 -6.18
CA HIS A 153 2.65 -9.83 -6.64
C HIS A 153 1.14 -10.06 -6.66
N VAL A 154 0.66 -10.76 -7.67
CA VAL A 154 -0.77 -11.01 -7.88
C VAL A 154 -1.47 -11.66 -6.68
N SER A 155 -0.75 -12.37 -5.80
CA SER A 155 -1.33 -12.98 -4.60
C SER A 155 -1.69 -11.97 -3.50
N CYS A 156 -1.19 -10.72 -3.57
CA CYS A 156 -1.49 -9.66 -2.59
C CYS A 156 -2.83 -9.00 -2.90
N GLN A 157 -3.91 -9.78 -2.83
CA GLN A 157 -5.24 -9.36 -3.28
C GLN A 157 -5.85 -8.25 -2.41
N ASN A 158 -5.60 -8.26 -1.09
CA ASN A 158 -6.12 -7.22 -0.21
C ASN A 158 -5.41 -5.89 -0.50
N LEU A 159 -4.07 -5.89 -0.61
CA LEU A 159 -3.31 -4.70 -0.98
C LEU A 159 -3.77 -4.13 -2.33
N ILE A 160 -3.92 -4.99 -3.35
CA ILE A 160 -4.39 -4.57 -4.68
C ILE A 160 -5.78 -3.92 -4.58
N THR A 161 -6.70 -4.56 -3.85
CA THR A 161 -8.07 -4.02 -3.67
C THR A 161 -8.05 -2.68 -2.93
N GLU A 162 -7.25 -2.55 -1.87
CA GLU A 162 -7.13 -1.30 -1.13
C GLU A 162 -6.54 -0.18 -2.01
N LEU A 163 -5.50 -0.46 -2.79
CA LEU A 163 -4.92 0.52 -3.72
C LEU A 163 -5.92 1.02 -4.77
N GLU A 164 -6.85 0.16 -5.21
CA GLU A 164 -7.90 0.50 -6.17
C GLU A 164 -9.10 1.24 -5.55
N THR A 165 -9.28 1.16 -4.22
CA THR A 165 -10.48 1.67 -3.55
C THR A 165 -10.22 2.75 -2.50
N TYR A 166 -8.99 2.86 -1.98
CA TYR A 166 -8.63 3.82 -0.94
C TYR A 166 -8.78 5.25 -1.43
N ARG A 167 -9.55 6.07 -0.69
CA ARG A 167 -9.98 7.38 -1.17
C ARG A 167 -10.00 8.45 -0.10
N TYR A 168 -9.95 9.69 -0.57
CA TYR A 168 -10.26 10.86 0.22
C TYR A 168 -11.78 11.02 0.36
N PRO A 169 -12.26 11.69 1.43
CA PRO A 169 -13.67 12.04 1.54
C PRO A 169 -14.11 12.96 0.39
N ASP A 170 -15.41 12.88 0.04
CA ASP A 170 -15.96 13.76 -0.99
C ASP A 170 -15.77 15.23 -0.59
N LYS A 171 -15.21 16.03 -1.48
CA LYS A 171 -14.95 17.45 -1.24
C LYS A 171 -16.25 18.19 -0.94
N LYS A 172 -16.35 18.72 0.28
CA LYS A 172 -17.37 19.72 0.60
C LYS A 172 -16.89 21.08 0.07
N PRO A 173 -17.77 21.90 -0.57
CA PRO A 173 -17.36 23.18 -1.16
C PRO A 173 -16.71 24.18 -0.21
N GLU A 174 -16.83 23.97 1.09
CA GLU A 174 -16.48 24.93 2.14
C GLU A 174 -15.11 24.70 2.80
N HIS A 175 -14.37 23.63 2.46
CA HIS A 175 -13.08 23.32 3.10
C HIS A 175 -11.91 23.31 2.11
N ASN A 176 -11.01 24.31 2.25
CA ASN A 176 -9.72 24.40 1.55
C ASN A 176 -8.57 23.64 2.24
N THR A 177 -8.85 22.82 3.26
CA THR A 177 -7.82 22.05 3.96
C THR A 177 -7.63 20.71 3.29
N GLN A 178 -6.37 20.29 3.15
CA GLN A 178 -6.02 18.94 2.69
C GLN A 178 -6.56 17.94 3.72
N GLU A 179 -7.58 17.18 3.33
CA GLU A 179 -8.20 16.18 4.18
C GLU A 179 -7.37 14.88 4.15
N ASN A 180 -7.29 14.20 5.29
CA ASN A 180 -6.71 12.86 5.32
C ASN A 180 -7.64 11.87 4.60
N PRO A 181 -7.11 10.78 4.02
CA PRO A 181 -7.93 9.72 3.48
C PRO A 181 -8.91 9.14 4.52
N ILE A 182 -10.00 8.53 4.04
CA ILE A 182 -10.97 7.85 4.88
C ILE A 182 -10.27 6.63 5.52
N LYS A 183 -10.30 6.54 6.85
CA LYS A 183 -9.74 5.39 7.58
C LYS A 183 -10.67 4.19 7.51
N GLU A 184 -10.72 3.56 6.36
CA GLU A 184 -11.52 2.36 6.10
C GLU A 184 -10.84 1.52 5.02
N ASN A 185 -10.58 0.24 5.32
CA ASN A 185 -9.87 -0.68 4.43
C ASN A 185 -8.53 -0.11 3.92
N ASP A 186 -7.69 0.35 4.84
CA ASP A 186 -6.41 1.00 4.58
C ASP A 186 -5.20 0.25 5.18
N HIS A 187 -5.43 -0.93 5.77
CA HIS A 187 -4.44 -1.67 6.54
C HIS A 187 -3.23 -2.12 5.72
N ALA A 188 -3.45 -2.63 4.51
CA ALA A 188 -2.37 -3.02 3.63
C ALA A 188 -1.67 -1.79 3.02
N CYS A 189 -2.40 -0.71 2.76
CA CYS A 189 -1.83 0.56 2.33
C CYS A 189 -0.94 1.17 3.41
N ASP A 190 -1.34 1.09 4.69
CA ASP A 190 -0.53 1.56 5.81
C ASP A 190 0.71 0.68 6.01
N ALA A 191 0.55 -0.65 6.00
CA ALA A 191 1.67 -1.58 6.05
C ALA A 191 2.68 -1.38 4.89
N LEU A 192 2.20 -1.02 3.68
CA LEU A 192 3.06 -0.69 2.54
C LEU A 192 3.85 0.60 2.79
N ARG A 193 3.21 1.60 3.37
CA ARG A 193 3.76 2.93 3.55
C ARG A 193 4.93 2.97 4.53
N TYR A 194 4.88 2.20 5.63
CA TYR A 194 5.89 2.22 6.69
C TYR A 194 7.33 1.94 6.20
N PRO A 195 7.63 0.89 5.42
CA PRO A 195 8.99 0.62 4.95
C PRO A 195 9.43 1.49 3.76
N ILE A 196 8.53 2.28 3.16
CA ILE A 196 8.82 3.11 1.98
C ILE A 196 9.15 4.56 2.37
N MET A 197 8.78 4.98 3.56
CA MET A 197 9.10 6.31 4.11
C MET A 197 10.60 6.42 4.49
#